data_5840788edc607e030bd45b871b7fc523
#
_entry.id   5840788edc607e030bd45b871b7fc523
#
_cell.length_a   1.000
_cell.length_b   1.000
_cell.length_c   1.000
_cell.angle_alpha   90.00
_cell.angle_beta   90.00
_cell.angle_gamma   90.00
#
_symmetry.space_group_name_H-M   'P 1'
#
loop_
_entity.id
_entity.type
_entity.pdbx_description
1 polymer ?
#
loop_
_entity_poly.entity_id
_entity_poly.type
_entity_poly.pdbx_seq_one_letter_code
_entity_poly.pdbx_strand_id
1 'polypeptide(L)'
;MSAWGGFKRRVHGVLAGWIVSSFFFALMGLGTWIPLWVALNALSALFIPLVNGSNQAIWQSKVAPDVQGRVFSARTLIAWMTNPISPLIAGTLADYVLEPAMRAPSGLSSAFGWLVPPGPGAGMGLLIFFSSLGGILAGLVGYFIAAIRDAEDILPDHDVALVAESAQ
;
A
#
# COMPACT_ATOMS: atom_id res chain seq x y z
N MET A 1 6.15 18.30 5.66
CA MET A 1 6.55 17.38 6.74
C MET A 1 7.29 18.06 7.90
N SER A 2 7.91 19.20 7.68
CA SER A 2 8.70 19.91 8.70
C SER A 2 7.90 20.53 9.86
N ALA A 3 6.58 20.72 9.75
CA ALA A 3 5.76 21.33 10.80
C ALA A 3 5.12 20.33 11.78
N TRP A 4 5.04 19.04 11.44
CA TRP A 4 4.35 18.03 12.25
C TRP A 4 5.28 17.01 12.92
N GLY A 5 6.59 17.08 12.68
CA GLY A 5 7.59 16.21 13.32
C GLY A 5 7.52 14.71 12.95
N GLY A 6 6.47 14.28 12.26
CA GLY A 6 6.26 12.87 11.89
C GLY A 6 5.92 11.97 13.08
N PHE A 7 5.74 10.68 12.82
CA PHE A 7 5.62 9.67 13.87
C PHE A 7 6.98 9.45 14.54
N LYS A 8 7.00 9.32 15.87
CA LYS A 8 8.21 8.97 16.62
C LYS A 8 8.85 7.69 16.11
N ARG A 9 8.03 6.70 15.72
CA ARG A 9 8.44 5.50 14.98
C ARG A 9 7.88 5.60 13.56
N ARG A 10 8.75 5.71 12.58
CA ARG A 10 8.41 5.88 11.16
C ARG A 10 7.68 4.67 10.59
N VAL A 11 7.94 3.48 11.12
CA VAL A 11 7.23 2.23 10.77
C VAL A 11 5.72 2.37 10.99
N HIS A 12 5.28 3.02 12.07
CA HIS A 12 3.85 3.26 12.27
C HIS A 12 3.25 4.19 11.21
N GLY A 13 4.03 5.17 10.72
CA GLY A 13 3.60 6.01 9.60
C GLY A 13 3.40 5.23 8.30
N VAL A 14 4.24 4.23 8.04
CA VAL A 14 4.10 3.35 6.88
C VAL A 14 2.89 2.43 7.05
N LEU A 15 2.81 1.68 8.14
CA LEU A 15 1.75 0.68 8.36
C LEU A 15 0.38 1.32 8.49
N ALA A 16 0.23 2.35 9.34
CA ALA A 16 -1.03 3.04 9.52
C ALA A 16 -1.47 3.77 8.25
N GLY A 17 -0.55 4.48 7.59
CA GLY A 17 -0.85 5.16 6.33
C GLY A 17 -1.28 4.19 5.23
N TRP A 18 -0.65 3.02 5.15
CA TRP A 18 -1.03 1.96 4.21
C TRP A 18 -2.43 1.40 4.50
N ILE A 19 -2.74 1.10 5.77
CA ILE A 19 -4.06 0.59 6.18
C ILE A 19 -5.14 1.62 5.85
N VAL A 20 -4.95 2.89 6.25
CA VAL A 20 -5.94 3.94 6.03
C VAL A 20 -6.14 4.24 4.55
N SER A 21 -5.05 4.33 3.77
CA SER A 21 -5.14 4.50 2.32
C SER A 21 -5.90 3.34 1.66
N SER A 22 -5.56 2.10 2.01
CA SER A 22 -6.24 0.90 1.50
C SER A 22 -7.71 0.85 1.93
N PHE A 23 -8.07 1.33 3.11
CA PHE A 23 -9.46 1.41 3.56
C PHE A 23 -10.30 2.33 2.67
N PHE A 24 -9.81 3.53 2.36
CA PHE A 24 -10.51 4.43 1.45
C PHE A 24 -10.60 3.86 0.03
N PHE A 25 -9.56 3.15 -0.40
CA PHE A 25 -9.55 2.47 -1.70
C PHE A 25 -10.55 1.30 -1.74
N ALA A 26 -10.72 0.57 -0.64
CA ALA A 26 -11.75 -0.47 -0.51
C ALA A 26 -13.16 0.11 -0.63
N LEU A 27 -13.43 1.23 0.07
CA LEU A 27 -14.71 1.92 -0.05
C LEU A 27 -14.98 2.43 -1.46
N MET A 28 -13.94 2.86 -2.19
CA MET A 28 -14.06 3.25 -3.59
C MET A 28 -14.52 2.08 -4.47
N GLY A 29 -14.05 0.85 -4.21
CA GLY A 29 -14.48 -0.35 -4.92
C GLY A 29 -15.97 -0.68 -4.74
N LEU A 30 -16.59 -0.22 -3.65
CA LEU A 30 -18.01 -0.42 -3.36
C LEU A 30 -18.92 0.68 -3.92
N GLY A 31 -18.34 1.83 -4.23
CA GLY A 31 -19.09 3.00 -4.68
C GLY A 31 -19.47 2.92 -6.16
N THR A 32 -20.66 3.41 -6.51
CA THR A 32 -21.11 3.56 -7.89
C THR A 32 -21.23 5.03 -8.32
N TRP A 33 -21.10 5.95 -7.38
CA TRP A 33 -21.29 7.38 -7.59
C TRP A 33 -19.94 8.10 -7.81
N ILE A 34 -19.76 8.73 -8.97
CA ILE A 34 -18.49 9.34 -9.38
C ILE A 34 -17.95 10.37 -8.37
N PRO A 35 -18.74 11.31 -7.81
CA PRO A 35 -18.22 12.25 -6.81
C PRO A 35 -17.68 11.57 -5.57
N LEU A 36 -18.30 10.48 -5.12
CA LEU A 36 -17.81 9.68 -3.99
C LEU A 36 -16.46 9.02 -4.35
N TRP A 37 -16.32 8.51 -5.56
CA TRP A 37 -15.06 7.97 -6.07
C TRP A 37 -13.92 8.98 -6.01
N VAL A 38 -14.18 10.19 -6.50
CA VAL A 38 -13.20 11.28 -6.47
C VAL A 38 -12.80 11.62 -5.04
N ALA A 39 -13.78 11.73 -4.14
CA ALA A 39 -13.53 12.05 -2.73
C ALA A 39 -12.72 10.94 -2.04
N LEU A 40 -13.08 9.68 -2.21
CA LEU A 40 -12.38 8.54 -1.60
C LEU A 40 -10.97 8.37 -2.17
N ASN A 41 -10.78 8.58 -3.48
CA ASN A 41 -9.47 8.60 -4.11
C ASN A 41 -8.60 9.73 -3.55
N ALA A 42 -9.14 10.93 -3.42
CA ALA A 42 -8.43 12.06 -2.83
C ALA A 42 -8.02 11.79 -1.38
N LEU A 43 -8.94 11.23 -0.56
CA LEU A 43 -8.65 10.84 0.83
C LEU A 43 -7.55 9.78 0.89
N SER A 44 -7.62 8.74 0.05
CA SER A 44 -6.56 7.73 -0.04
C SER A 44 -5.22 8.35 -0.42
N ALA A 45 -5.22 9.25 -1.40
CA ALA A 45 -4.02 9.91 -1.91
C ALA A 45 -3.31 10.80 -0.86
N LEU A 46 -4.04 11.34 0.12
CA LEU A 46 -3.46 12.14 1.21
C LEU A 46 -2.46 11.34 2.08
N PHE A 47 -2.62 10.02 2.17
CA PHE A 47 -1.75 9.18 2.98
C PHE A 47 -0.52 8.67 2.21
N ILE A 48 -0.51 8.77 0.88
CA ILE A 48 0.63 8.34 0.04
C ILE A 48 1.92 9.08 0.40
N PRO A 49 1.94 10.43 0.54
CA PRO A 49 3.15 11.15 0.96
C PRO A 49 3.63 10.73 2.35
N LEU A 50 2.70 10.42 3.26
CA LEU A 50 3.04 9.96 4.60
C LEU A 50 3.74 8.59 4.57
N VAL A 51 3.20 7.65 3.81
CA VAL A 51 3.77 6.30 3.63
C VAL A 51 5.15 6.40 2.97
N ASN A 52 5.23 7.11 1.84
CA ASN A 52 6.48 7.25 1.09
C ASN A 52 7.54 8.00 1.88
N GLY A 53 7.18 9.09 2.54
CA GLY A 53 8.11 9.87 3.36
C GLY A 53 8.63 9.10 4.56
N SER A 54 7.77 8.37 5.26
CA SER A 54 8.18 7.53 6.38
C SER A 54 9.08 6.38 5.91
N ASN A 55 8.71 5.69 4.82
CA ASN A 55 9.53 4.64 4.23
C ASN A 55 10.89 5.17 3.77
N GLN A 56 10.92 6.30 3.06
CA GLN A 56 12.16 6.91 2.60
C GLN A 56 13.08 7.29 3.77
N ALA A 57 12.51 7.84 4.84
CA ALA A 57 13.25 8.23 6.03
C ALA A 57 13.88 7.02 6.77
N ILE A 58 13.19 5.86 6.81
CA ILE A 58 13.74 4.62 7.36
C ILE A 58 14.97 4.19 6.54
N TRP A 59 14.85 4.16 5.23
CA TRP A 59 15.98 3.75 4.37
C TRP A 59 17.17 4.70 4.46
N GLN A 60 16.90 6.00 4.52
CA GLN A 60 17.98 7.01 4.64
C GLN A 60 18.76 6.90 5.95
N SER A 61 18.10 6.51 7.05
CA SER A 61 18.80 6.37 8.33
C SER A 61 19.56 5.05 8.48
N LYS A 62 19.16 4.00 7.73
CA LYS A 62 19.75 2.65 7.85
C LYS A 62 20.85 2.38 6.82
N VAL A 63 20.86 3.08 5.70
CA VAL A 63 21.79 2.84 4.59
C VAL A 63 22.91 3.88 4.61
N ALA A 64 24.16 3.42 4.53
CA ALA A 64 25.34 4.27 4.47
C ALA A 64 25.25 5.26 3.30
N PRO A 65 25.63 6.54 3.48
CA PRO A 65 25.48 7.59 2.48
C PRO A 65 26.16 7.28 1.14
N ASP A 66 27.30 6.61 1.16
CA ASP A 66 28.09 6.24 0.00
C ASP A 66 27.43 5.20 -0.92
N VAL A 67 26.54 4.35 -0.37
CA VAL A 67 25.82 3.32 -1.13
C VAL A 67 24.34 3.64 -1.35
N GLN A 68 23.81 4.71 -0.74
CA GLN A 68 22.40 5.11 -0.86
C GLN A 68 21.92 5.21 -2.31
N GLY A 69 22.73 5.81 -3.18
CA GLY A 69 22.40 5.95 -4.60
C GLY A 69 22.17 4.61 -5.30
N ARG A 70 23.01 3.61 -5.02
CA ARG A 70 22.89 2.27 -5.59
C ARG A 70 21.66 1.53 -5.06
N VAL A 71 21.42 1.59 -3.76
CA VAL A 71 20.28 0.93 -3.10
C VAL A 71 18.96 1.52 -3.59
N PHE A 72 18.85 2.86 -3.64
CA PHE A 72 17.63 3.51 -4.11
C PHE A 72 17.37 3.30 -5.60
N SER A 73 18.42 3.29 -6.42
CA SER A 73 18.28 2.96 -7.84
C SER A 73 17.79 1.52 -8.05
N ALA A 74 18.34 0.55 -7.33
CA ALA A 74 17.91 -0.85 -7.39
C ALA A 74 16.44 -1.01 -6.95
N ARG A 75 16.06 -0.38 -5.84
CA ARG A 75 14.65 -0.38 -5.38
C ARG A 75 13.70 0.22 -6.43
N THR A 76 14.08 1.36 -6.99
CA THR A 76 13.28 2.03 -8.01
C THR A 76 13.16 1.16 -9.25
N LEU A 77 14.24 0.53 -9.70
CA LEU A 77 14.22 -0.37 -10.84
C LEU A 77 13.25 -1.54 -10.64
N ILE A 78 13.32 -2.21 -9.48
CA ILE A 78 12.42 -3.31 -9.13
C ILE A 78 10.96 -2.84 -9.11
N ALA A 79 10.68 -1.67 -8.52
CA ALA A 79 9.33 -1.11 -8.47
C ALA A 79 8.81 -0.77 -9.89
N TRP A 80 9.67 -0.23 -10.76
CA TRP A 80 9.28 0.12 -12.12
C TRP A 80 9.06 -1.09 -13.02
N MET A 81 9.77 -2.19 -12.79
CA MET A 81 9.54 -3.44 -13.55
C MET A 81 8.15 -4.03 -13.29
N THR A 82 7.60 -3.84 -12.10
CA THR A 82 6.24 -4.33 -11.75
C THR A 82 5.12 -3.42 -12.28
N ASN A 83 5.39 -2.16 -12.55
CA ASN A 83 4.39 -1.19 -12.99
C ASN A 83 3.63 -1.57 -14.27
N PRO A 84 4.26 -2.05 -15.36
CA PRO A 84 3.51 -2.43 -16.57
C PRO A 84 2.78 -3.77 -16.40
N ILE A 85 3.25 -4.65 -15.53
CA ILE A 85 2.71 -6.02 -15.34
C ILE A 85 1.41 -5.96 -14.53
N SER A 86 1.37 -5.15 -13.48
CA SER A 86 0.22 -5.08 -12.57
C SER A 86 -1.08 -4.66 -13.26
N PRO A 87 -1.14 -3.60 -14.09
CA PRO A 87 -2.36 -3.23 -14.81
C PRO A 87 -2.81 -4.28 -15.84
N LEU A 88 -1.87 -4.99 -16.48
CA LEU A 88 -2.20 -6.07 -17.41
C LEU A 88 -2.90 -7.22 -16.69
N ILE A 89 -2.36 -7.66 -15.57
CA ILE A 89 -2.96 -8.72 -14.76
C ILE A 89 -4.31 -8.24 -14.22
N ALA A 90 -4.38 -7.04 -13.64
CA ALA A 90 -5.59 -6.49 -13.06
C ALA A 90 -6.69 -6.29 -14.12
N GLY A 91 -6.35 -5.73 -15.29
CA GLY A 91 -7.29 -5.53 -16.40
C GLY A 91 -7.82 -6.84 -16.95
N THR A 92 -6.93 -7.80 -17.24
CA THR A 92 -7.37 -9.13 -17.72
C THR A 92 -8.24 -9.86 -16.71
N LEU A 93 -7.90 -9.82 -15.44
CA LEU A 93 -8.71 -10.44 -14.38
C LEU A 93 -10.07 -9.75 -14.22
N ALA A 94 -10.09 -8.42 -14.27
CA ALA A 94 -11.34 -7.67 -14.19
C ALA A 94 -12.23 -7.95 -15.38
N ASP A 95 -11.72 -7.78 -16.62
CA ASP A 95 -12.55 -7.79 -17.85
C ASP A 95 -12.98 -9.21 -18.26
N TYR A 96 -12.10 -10.20 -18.12
CA TYR A 96 -12.37 -11.56 -18.64
C TYR A 96 -12.86 -12.54 -17.56
N VAL A 97 -12.67 -12.25 -16.29
CA VAL A 97 -13.06 -13.15 -15.20
C VAL A 97 -14.14 -12.54 -14.31
N LEU A 98 -13.85 -11.40 -13.70
CA LEU A 98 -14.75 -10.85 -12.68
C LEU A 98 -15.97 -10.15 -13.26
N GLU A 99 -15.80 -9.39 -14.35
CA GLU A 99 -16.92 -8.69 -14.96
C GLU A 99 -17.99 -9.64 -15.53
N PRO A 100 -17.65 -10.68 -16.33
CA PRO A 100 -18.61 -11.68 -16.75
C PRO A 100 -19.26 -12.44 -15.58
N ALA A 101 -18.46 -12.77 -14.55
CA ALA A 101 -18.96 -13.50 -13.38
C ALA A 101 -19.93 -12.65 -12.52
N MET A 102 -19.76 -11.33 -12.51
CA MET A 102 -20.67 -10.43 -11.80
C MET A 102 -21.93 -10.07 -12.61
N ARG A 103 -21.86 -10.12 -13.95
CA ARG A 103 -23.02 -9.87 -14.82
C ARG A 103 -23.96 -11.07 -14.95
N ALA A 104 -23.41 -12.28 -14.94
CA ALA A 104 -24.22 -13.49 -15.03
C ALA A 104 -24.79 -13.86 -13.64
N PRO A 105 -25.96 -14.53 -13.58
CA PRO A 105 -26.43 -15.14 -12.35
C PRO A 105 -25.51 -16.31 -11.98
N SER A 106 -24.39 -16.00 -11.36
CA SER A 106 -23.35 -16.95 -10.95
C SER A 106 -23.17 -16.95 -9.44
N GLY A 107 -22.36 -17.86 -8.92
CA GLY A 107 -22.03 -17.90 -7.50
C GLY A 107 -21.38 -16.61 -6.99
N LEU A 108 -20.59 -15.91 -7.84
CA LEU A 108 -19.98 -14.64 -7.49
C LEU A 108 -21.01 -13.50 -7.37
N SER A 109 -21.92 -13.36 -8.34
CA SER A 109 -22.95 -12.32 -8.29
C SER A 109 -23.93 -12.54 -7.14
N SER A 110 -24.27 -13.80 -6.81
CA SER A 110 -25.11 -14.11 -5.65
C SER A 110 -24.41 -13.90 -4.30
N ALA A 111 -23.10 -14.15 -4.24
CA ALA A 111 -22.33 -13.99 -3.02
C ALA A 111 -21.98 -12.52 -2.73
N PHE A 112 -21.65 -11.74 -3.75
CA PHE A 112 -21.11 -10.38 -3.60
C PHE A 112 -21.98 -9.27 -4.22
N GLY A 113 -23.11 -9.62 -4.84
CA GLY A 113 -24.03 -8.66 -5.44
C GLY A 113 -24.71 -7.71 -4.45
N TRP A 114 -24.75 -8.07 -3.17
CA TRP A 114 -25.20 -7.19 -2.09
C TRP A 114 -24.13 -6.14 -1.72
N LEU A 115 -22.86 -6.44 -1.98
CA LEU A 115 -21.71 -5.58 -1.67
C LEU A 115 -21.37 -4.65 -2.83
N VAL A 116 -21.30 -5.22 -4.04
CA VAL A 116 -21.08 -4.50 -5.30
C VAL A 116 -22.27 -4.82 -6.22
N PRO A 117 -23.19 -3.85 -6.45
CA PRO A 117 -24.35 -4.09 -7.28
C PRO A 117 -23.96 -4.61 -8.67
N PRO A 118 -24.64 -5.65 -9.19
CA PRO A 118 -24.38 -6.17 -10.51
C PRO A 118 -24.60 -5.10 -11.58
N GLY A 119 -23.61 -4.90 -12.45
CA GLY A 119 -23.70 -3.90 -13.52
C GLY A 119 -22.34 -3.67 -14.18
N PRO A 120 -22.28 -2.73 -15.15
CA PRO A 120 -21.02 -2.38 -15.78
C PRO A 120 -20.00 -1.87 -14.74
N GLY A 121 -18.81 -2.47 -14.71
CA GLY A 121 -17.75 -2.12 -13.75
C GLY A 121 -17.81 -2.85 -12.41
N ALA A 122 -18.79 -3.73 -12.19
CA ALA A 122 -18.90 -4.49 -10.94
C ALA A 122 -17.68 -5.40 -10.69
N GLY A 123 -17.14 -6.01 -11.75
CA GLY A 123 -15.93 -6.81 -11.67
C GLY A 123 -14.70 -6.00 -11.26
N MET A 124 -14.56 -4.79 -11.79
CA MET A 124 -13.48 -3.86 -11.41
C MET A 124 -13.65 -3.40 -9.96
N GLY A 125 -14.87 -3.07 -9.55
CA GLY A 125 -15.17 -2.69 -8.16
C GLY A 125 -14.79 -3.80 -7.17
N LEU A 126 -15.15 -5.05 -7.49
CA LEU A 126 -14.81 -6.22 -6.69
C LEU A 126 -13.29 -6.45 -6.62
N LEU A 127 -12.58 -6.28 -7.76
CA LEU A 127 -11.13 -6.39 -7.79
C LEU A 127 -10.45 -5.35 -6.88
N ILE A 128 -10.89 -4.09 -6.96
CA ILE A 128 -10.38 -3.00 -6.12
C ILE A 128 -10.64 -3.32 -4.64
N PHE A 129 -11.84 -3.77 -4.32
CA PHE A 129 -12.22 -4.12 -2.94
C PHE A 129 -11.32 -5.21 -2.36
N PHE A 130 -11.19 -6.35 -3.05
CA PHE A 130 -10.36 -7.46 -2.55
C PHE A 130 -8.88 -7.14 -2.51
N SER A 131 -8.36 -6.43 -3.52
CA SER A 131 -6.96 -5.98 -3.50
C SER A 131 -6.67 -5.05 -2.33
N SER A 132 -7.61 -4.15 -2.02
CA SER A 132 -7.51 -3.23 -0.89
C SER A 132 -7.62 -3.95 0.45
N LEU A 133 -8.49 -4.96 0.54
CA LEU A 133 -8.58 -5.81 1.73
C LEU A 133 -7.26 -6.55 1.97
N GLY A 134 -6.62 -7.05 0.90
CA GLY A 134 -5.27 -7.61 0.97
C GLY A 134 -4.24 -6.59 1.48
N GLY A 135 -4.33 -5.33 1.04
CA GLY A 135 -3.50 -4.22 1.55
C GLY A 135 -3.72 -3.94 3.04
N ILE A 136 -4.97 -3.92 3.51
CA ILE A 136 -5.30 -3.77 4.93
C ILE A 136 -4.72 -4.94 5.74
N LEU A 137 -4.93 -6.17 5.27
CA LEU A 137 -4.41 -7.37 5.93
C LEU A 137 -2.88 -7.36 6.00
N ALA A 138 -2.20 -6.98 4.92
CA ALA A 138 -0.75 -6.86 4.91
C ALA A 138 -0.25 -5.82 5.93
N GLY A 139 -0.91 -4.67 6.03
CA GLY A 139 -0.60 -3.66 7.03
C GLY A 139 -0.83 -4.15 8.47
N LEU A 140 -1.94 -4.84 8.72
CA LEU A 140 -2.24 -5.44 10.03
C LEU A 140 -1.23 -6.52 10.39
N VAL A 141 -0.93 -7.45 9.47
CA VAL A 141 0.09 -8.49 9.66
C VAL A 141 1.45 -7.86 9.98
N GLY A 142 1.79 -6.73 9.33
CA GLY A 142 2.99 -5.97 9.66
C GLY A 142 3.06 -5.52 11.13
N TYR A 143 1.93 -5.23 11.77
CA TYR A 143 1.89 -4.94 13.20
C TYR A 143 2.08 -6.18 14.09
N PHE A 144 1.61 -7.36 13.65
CA PHE A 144 1.79 -8.60 14.41
C PHE A 144 3.19 -9.20 14.30
N ILE A 145 3.91 -8.90 13.21
CA ILE A 145 5.29 -9.35 13.03
C ILE A 145 6.22 -8.36 13.74
N ALA A 146 6.77 -8.78 14.89
CA ALA A 146 7.68 -7.97 15.70
C ALA A 146 8.90 -7.46 14.90
N ALA A 147 9.45 -8.29 14.01
CA ALA A 147 10.57 -7.91 13.15
C ALA A 147 10.25 -6.72 12.20
N ILE A 148 8.99 -6.55 11.79
CA ILE A 148 8.56 -5.42 10.96
C ILE A 148 8.21 -4.23 11.86
N ARG A 149 7.42 -4.45 12.90
CA ARG A 149 6.97 -3.39 13.81
C ARG A 149 8.14 -2.72 14.54
N ASP A 150 9.12 -3.51 14.97
CA ASP A 150 10.25 -3.05 15.77
C ASP A 150 11.54 -2.93 14.92
N ALA A 151 11.43 -2.93 13.60
CA ALA A 151 12.55 -2.90 12.65
C ALA A 151 13.50 -1.68 12.88
N GLU A 152 12.95 -0.55 13.33
CA GLU A 152 13.75 0.63 13.64
C GLU A 152 14.61 0.45 14.88
N ASP A 153 14.17 -0.35 15.86
CA ASP A 153 14.90 -0.63 17.08
C ASP A 153 15.90 -1.79 16.88
N ILE A 154 15.54 -2.78 16.05
CA ILE A 154 16.37 -3.97 15.78
C ILE A 154 17.60 -3.61 14.93
N LEU A 155 17.43 -2.69 13.97
CA LEU A 155 18.51 -2.23 13.10
C LEU A 155 18.95 -0.84 13.56
N PRO A 156 20.19 -0.68 14.11
CA PRO A 156 20.69 0.63 14.51
C PRO A 156 20.82 1.56 13.29
N ASP A 157 20.71 2.87 13.50
CA ASP A 157 20.98 3.85 12.47
C ASP A 157 22.47 3.81 12.12
N HIS A 158 22.81 4.07 10.86
CA HIS A 158 24.19 3.96 10.36
C HIS A 158 25.18 4.79 11.19
N ASP A 159 24.82 6.01 11.55
CA ASP A 159 25.67 6.89 12.36
C ASP A 159 25.93 6.34 13.77
N VAL A 160 24.93 5.70 14.38
CA VAL A 160 25.05 5.07 15.70
C VAL A 160 25.94 3.82 15.63
N ALA A 161 25.82 3.04 14.55
CA ALA A 161 26.67 1.87 14.33
C ALA A 161 28.16 2.24 14.20
N LEU A 162 28.47 3.30 13.46
CA LEU A 162 29.85 3.80 13.31
C LEU A 162 30.46 4.26 14.64
N VAL A 163 29.69 4.96 15.49
CA VAL A 163 30.16 5.39 16.82
C VAL A 163 30.44 4.19 17.72
N ALA A 164 29.58 3.15 17.67
CA ALA A 164 29.78 1.92 18.44
C ALA A 164 31.03 1.15 17.99
N GLU A 165 31.31 1.11 16.67
CA GLU A 165 32.51 0.45 16.11
C GLU A 165 33.81 1.20 16.44
N SER A 166 33.77 2.53 16.45
CA SER A 166 34.93 3.36 16.80
C SER A 166 35.30 3.37 18.30
N ALA A 167 34.40 2.85 19.17
CA ALA A 167 34.58 2.79 20.60
C ALA A 167 35.14 1.43 21.10
N GLN A 168 35.36 0.46 20.20
CA GLN A 168 35.96 -0.86 20.45
C GLN A 168 37.42 -0.89 20.06
#